data_e77bc8547ca25752c5f2308881ac0b5f
#
_entry.id   e77bc8547ca25752c5f2308881ac0b5f
#
_cell.length_a   1.000
_cell.length_b   1.000
_cell.length_c   1.000
_cell.angle_alpha   90.00
_cell.angle_beta   90.00
_cell.angle_gamma   90.00
#
_symmetry.space_group_name_H-M   'P 1'
#
loop_
_entity.id
_entity.type
_entity.pdbx_description
1 polymer ?
#
loop_
_entity_poly.entity_id
_entity_poly.type
_entity_poly.pdbx_seq_one_letter_code
_entity_poly.pdbx_strand_id
1 'polypeptide(L)'
;MSETVDIKTGEVIEETGLAKVDDMGAMIKDADKAMYKAMAGMETLDWAKLKPNQAALLLCQKPFNVSGGGTMFLNFKQALLFAVRCYELGLSPFSDGVWFDPNRGSVNLTLSGKRELARIKGIDLGPPKFESLTREWKDIAKVSEVGAELQKAGYTKDIGYKCSIRVGKPEYGEHVEYVAWLSEWYVSRSPVWKTKPEHMLQTRATEKAISLAMGTGASAMPDEKDLDV
;
A
#
# COMPACT_ATOMS: atom_id res chain seq x y z
N MET A 1 10.18 38.44 28.10
CA MET A 1 10.92 39.05 26.98
C MET A 1 12.35 38.56 27.12
N SER A 2 12.75 37.66 26.24
CA SER A 2 14.12 37.17 26.19
C SER A 2 14.84 37.93 25.04
N GLU A 3 15.76 38.80 25.42
CA GLU A 3 16.65 39.44 24.45
C GLU A 3 17.72 38.45 24.03
N THR A 4 17.78 38.13 22.74
CA THR A 4 18.89 37.37 22.14
C THR A 4 19.89 38.36 21.55
N VAL A 5 21.12 38.34 22.04
CA VAL A 5 22.22 39.15 21.56
C VAL A 5 23.05 38.36 20.59
N ASP A 6 23.30 38.91 19.39
CA ASP A 6 24.24 38.31 18.43
C ASP A 6 25.67 38.47 18.95
N ILE A 7 26.34 37.35 19.22
CA ILE A 7 27.71 37.32 19.82
C ILE A 7 28.77 37.85 18.86
N LYS A 8 28.52 38.03 17.55
CA LYS A 8 29.49 38.52 16.57
C LYS A 8 29.42 39.99 16.36
N THR A 9 28.28 40.64 16.49
CA THR A 9 28.13 42.07 16.17
C THR A 9 27.80 42.94 17.39
N GLY A 10 27.33 42.33 18.49
CA GLY A 10 26.90 43.05 19.68
C GLY A 10 25.59 43.84 19.50
N GLU A 11 24.87 43.66 18.41
CA GLU A 11 23.61 44.30 18.15
C GLU A 11 22.44 43.47 18.78
N VAL A 12 21.52 44.17 19.40
CA VAL A 12 20.27 43.59 19.93
C VAL A 12 19.33 43.39 18.76
N ILE A 13 19.08 42.12 18.40
CA ILE A 13 18.10 41.80 17.39
C ILE A 13 16.72 41.87 18.06
N GLU A 14 15.94 42.90 17.74
CA GLU A 14 14.54 42.94 18.09
C GLU A 14 13.84 41.73 17.44
N GLU A 15 13.33 40.79 18.23
CA GLU A 15 12.45 39.73 17.76
C GLU A 15 11.24 40.37 17.07
N THR A 16 11.29 40.42 15.72
CA THR A 16 10.12 40.75 14.92
C THR A 16 9.08 39.65 15.15
N GLY A 17 8.09 40.04 15.90
CA GLY A 17 6.85 39.41 16.28
C GLY A 17 6.60 37.98 15.80
N LEU A 18 6.60 37.06 16.75
CA LEU A 18 5.87 35.79 16.63
C LEU A 18 4.44 36.13 16.20
N ALA A 19 4.07 35.69 14.97
CA ALA A 19 2.70 35.77 14.50
C ALA A 19 1.77 35.20 15.59
N LYS A 20 0.69 35.91 15.89
CA LYS A 20 -0.27 35.49 16.91
C LYS A 20 -0.76 34.09 16.55
N VAL A 21 -1.00 33.25 17.57
CA VAL A 21 -1.43 31.84 17.45
C VAL A 21 -2.63 31.69 16.50
N ASP A 22 -3.51 32.71 16.44
CA ASP A 22 -4.66 32.76 15.54
C ASP A 22 -4.26 32.90 14.06
N ASP A 23 -3.18 33.62 13.75
CA ASP A 23 -2.66 33.74 12.38
C ASP A 23 -1.98 32.47 11.91
N MET A 24 -1.34 31.71 12.82
CA MET A 24 -0.76 30.40 12.48
C MET A 24 -1.84 29.37 12.13
N GLY A 25 -2.97 29.38 12.83
CA GLY A 25 -4.11 28.49 12.53
C GLY A 25 -4.73 28.79 11.15
N ALA A 26 -4.79 30.04 10.75
CA ALA A 26 -5.24 30.45 9.41
C ALA A 26 -4.23 30.08 8.32
N MET A 27 -2.93 30.29 8.55
CA MET A 27 -1.87 29.92 7.64
C MET A 27 -1.78 28.39 7.41
N ILE A 28 -2.00 27.59 8.46
CA ILE A 28 -2.05 26.11 8.34
C ILE A 28 -3.25 25.71 7.49
N LYS A 29 -4.43 26.28 7.72
CA LYS A 29 -5.63 25.99 6.92
C LYS A 29 -5.50 26.37 5.45
N ASP A 30 -4.82 27.48 5.16
CA ASP A 30 -4.58 27.92 3.78
C ASP A 30 -3.47 27.10 3.11
N ALA A 31 -2.45 26.68 3.85
CA ALA A 31 -1.43 25.75 3.38
C ALA A 31 -2.05 24.38 3.08
N ASP A 32 -2.94 23.88 3.93
CA ASP A 32 -3.70 22.63 3.70
C ASP A 32 -4.57 22.74 2.44
N LYS A 33 -5.30 23.84 2.24
CA LYS A 33 -6.10 24.09 1.03
C LYS A 33 -5.24 24.15 -0.23
N ALA A 34 -4.11 24.84 -0.18
CA ALA A 34 -3.18 24.93 -1.30
C ALA A 34 -2.58 23.55 -1.62
N MET A 35 -2.27 22.75 -0.59
CA MET A 35 -1.78 21.38 -0.70
C MET A 35 -2.84 20.46 -1.31
N TYR A 36 -4.10 20.51 -0.84
CA TYR A 36 -5.20 19.72 -1.44
C TYR A 36 -5.45 20.11 -2.90
N LYS A 37 -5.36 21.39 -3.24
CA LYS A 37 -5.50 21.86 -4.63
C LYS A 37 -4.32 21.38 -5.52
N ALA A 38 -3.11 21.38 -4.99
CA ALA A 38 -1.94 20.83 -5.69
C ALA A 38 -2.05 19.31 -5.86
N MET A 39 -2.55 18.59 -4.84
CA MET A 39 -2.79 17.16 -4.90
C MET A 39 -3.87 16.78 -5.93
N ALA A 40 -4.99 17.52 -6.00
CA ALA A 40 -6.03 17.30 -7.03
C ALA A 40 -5.48 17.51 -8.45
N GLY A 41 -4.49 18.38 -8.63
CA GLY A 41 -3.78 18.56 -9.90
C GLY A 41 -2.79 17.44 -10.21
N MET A 42 -2.31 16.70 -9.21
CA MET A 42 -1.35 15.60 -9.41
C MET A 42 -1.97 14.36 -10.04
N GLU A 43 -3.27 14.09 -9.82
CA GLU A 43 -3.96 12.95 -10.41
C GLU A 43 -4.08 13.06 -11.93
N THR A 44 -4.12 14.30 -12.45
CA THR A 44 -4.22 14.60 -13.90
C THR A 44 -2.84 14.80 -14.53
N LEU A 45 -1.77 14.69 -13.76
CA LEU A 45 -0.42 14.95 -14.24
C LEU A 45 0.03 13.82 -15.17
N ASP A 46 0.52 14.17 -16.36
CA ASP A 46 1.16 13.19 -17.24
C ASP A 46 2.54 12.84 -16.68
N TRP A 47 2.53 11.92 -15.71
CA TRP A 47 3.71 11.51 -14.97
C TRP A 47 4.81 10.95 -15.90
N ALA A 48 4.44 10.38 -17.04
CA ALA A 48 5.39 9.82 -18.00
C ALA A 48 6.31 10.89 -18.62
N LYS A 49 5.91 12.16 -18.56
CA LYS A 49 6.72 13.29 -19.00
C LYS A 49 7.67 13.84 -17.92
N LEU A 50 7.47 13.41 -16.67
CA LEU A 50 8.35 13.84 -15.57
C LEU A 50 9.59 12.96 -15.50
N LYS A 51 10.70 13.57 -15.11
CA LYS A 51 11.87 12.80 -14.67
C LYS A 51 11.67 12.32 -13.22
N PRO A 52 12.28 11.20 -12.80
CA PRO A 52 12.11 10.69 -11.43
C PRO A 52 12.40 11.71 -10.32
N ASN A 53 13.38 12.61 -10.51
CA ASN A 53 13.70 13.66 -9.54
C ASN A 53 12.60 14.74 -9.46
N GLN A 54 11.92 15.05 -10.57
CA GLN A 54 10.78 15.98 -10.57
C GLN A 54 9.57 15.35 -9.87
N ALA A 55 9.31 14.07 -10.16
CA ALA A 55 8.28 13.31 -9.44
C ALA A 55 8.58 13.25 -7.94
N ALA A 56 9.84 13.04 -7.55
CA ALA A 56 10.25 13.00 -6.15
C ALA A 56 9.98 14.33 -5.41
N LEU A 57 10.23 15.47 -6.05
CA LEU A 57 9.93 16.79 -5.47
C LEU A 57 8.44 16.96 -5.18
N LEU A 58 7.57 16.47 -6.08
CA LEU A 58 6.12 16.48 -5.87
C LEU A 58 5.69 15.51 -4.77
N LEU A 59 6.29 14.31 -4.73
CA LEU A 59 6.00 13.30 -3.70
C LEU A 59 6.39 13.79 -2.30
N CYS A 60 7.44 14.60 -2.14
CA CYS A 60 7.79 15.21 -0.85
C CYS A 60 6.68 16.13 -0.29
N GLN A 61 5.80 16.62 -1.15
CA GLN A 61 4.69 17.50 -0.76
C GLN A 61 3.38 16.71 -0.47
N LYS A 62 3.36 15.41 -0.76
CA LYS A 62 2.19 14.54 -0.55
C LYS A 62 2.31 13.85 0.81
N PRO A 63 1.27 13.90 1.69
CA PRO A 63 1.25 13.09 2.88
C PRO A 63 1.01 11.62 2.51
N PHE A 64 1.73 10.72 3.17
CA PHE A 64 1.61 9.27 3.03
C PHE A 64 1.04 8.68 4.31
N ASN A 65 0.06 7.80 4.18
CA ASN A 65 -0.45 7.04 5.30
C ASN A 65 0.61 6.02 5.74
N VAL A 66 0.85 5.94 7.04
CA VAL A 66 1.78 4.97 7.62
C VAL A 66 1.05 3.84 8.33
N SER A 67 1.68 2.68 8.34
CA SER A 67 1.20 1.53 9.12
C SER A 67 1.11 1.91 10.59
N GLY A 68 -0.02 1.62 11.23
CA GLY A 68 -0.28 2.03 12.62
C GLY A 68 -1.09 3.31 12.79
N GLY A 69 -1.43 3.97 11.69
CA GLY A 69 -2.21 5.22 11.65
C GLY A 69 -1.33 6.47 11.68
N GLY A 70 -1.85 7.54 11.09
CA GLY A 70 -1.14 8.80 10.91
C GLY A 70 -0.63 9.01 9.49
N THR A 71 -0.06 10.17 9.26
CA THR A 71 0.51 10.57 7.97
C THR A 71 1.94 11.06 8.17
N MET A 72 2.79 10.81 7.18
CA MET A 72 4.14 11.35 7.13
C MET A 72 4.46 11.90 5.75
N PHE A 73 5.41 12.81 5.68
CA PHE A 73 5.98 13.25 4.42
C PHE A 73 7.29 12.50 4.16
N LEU A 74 7.48 12.06 2.92
CA LEU A 74 8.75 11.45 2.53
C LEU A 74 9.85 12.51 2.44
N ASN A 75 11.04 12.16 2.90
CA ASN A 75 12.21 12.96 2.54
C ASN A 75 12.59 12.73 1.07
N PHE A 76 13.41 13.61 0.49
CA PHE A 76 13.75 13.55 -0.93
C PHE A 76 14.38 12.21 -1.35
N LYS A 77 15.22 11.61 -0.51
CA LYS A 77 15.84 10.31 -0.80
C LYS A 77 14.81 9.19 -0.89
N GLN A 78 13.86 9.15 0.05
CA GLN A 78 12.75 8.18 0.05
C GLN A 78 11.83 8.40 -1.15
N ALA A 79 11.45 9.65 -1.42
CA ALA A 79 10.62 10.03 -2.56
C ALA A 79 11.26 9.68 -3.90
N LEU A 80 12.58 9.92 -4.03
CA LEU A 80 13.33 9.56 -5.24
C LEU A 80 13.40 8.05 -5.43
N LEU A 81 13.68 7.29 -4.37
CA LEU A 81 13.67 5.82 -4.43
C LEU A 81 12.29 5.31 -4.86
N PHE A 82 11.24 5.85 -4.28
CA PHE A 82 9.86 5.50 -4.65
C PHE A 82 9.57 5.82 -6.12
N ALA A 83 9.88 7.03 -6.57
CA ALA A 83 9.69 7.44 -7.95
C ALA A 83 10.45 6.52 -8.92
N VAL A 84 11.75 6.29 -8.69
CA VAL A 84 12.59 5.43 -9.56
C VAL A 84 11.97 4.03 -9.66
N ARG A 85 11.57 3.43 -8.54
CA ARG A 85 10.96 2.08 -8.54
C ARG A 85 9.64 2.04 -9.30
N CYS A 86 8.79 3.06 -9.17
CA CYS A 86 7.55 3.16 -9.94
C CYS A 86 7.85 3.27 -11.45
N TYR A 87 8.83 4.06 -11.84
CA TYR A 87 9.24 4.21 -13.25
C TYR A 87 9.80 2.90 -13.83
N GLU A 88 10.60 2.14 -13.06
CA GLU A 88 11.09 0.82 -13.46
C GLU A 88 9.94 -0.16 -13.73
N LEU A 89 8.83 -0.04 -12.99
CA LEU A 89 7.63 -0.85 -13.16
C LEU A 89 6.68 -0.32 -14.25
N GLY A 90 6.92 0.89 -14.77
CA GLY A 90 6.02 1.58 -15.69
C GLY A 90 4.72 2.07 -15.02
N LEU A 91 4.72 2.24 -13.70
CA LEU A 91 3.58 2.66 -12.91
C LEU A 91 3.70 4.12 -12.46
N SER A 92 2.57 4.81 -12.38
CA SER A 92 2.54 6.16 -11.83
C SER A 92 2.80 6.14 -10.32
N PRO A 93 3.79 6.91 -9.80
CA PRO A 93 4.00 7.03 -8.37
C PRO A 93 2.89 7.83 -7.65
N PHE A 94 1.96 8.43 -8.41
CA PHE A 94 0.83 9.21 -7.90
C PHE A 94 -0.48 8.41 -7.89
N SER A 95 -0.49 7.19 -8.44
CA SER A 95 -1.68 6.34 -8.48
C SER A 95 -1.93 5.64 -7.15
N ASP A 96 -3.19 5.28 -6.91
CA ASP A 96 -3.59 4.44 -5.77
C ASP A 96 -3.17 2.97 -5.94
N GLY A 97 -2.58 2.64 -7.10
CA GLY A 97 -2.06 1.31 -7.41
C GLY A 97 -0.76 0.98 -6.69
N VAL A 98 -0.07 1.98 -6.16
CA VAL A 98 1.24 1.83 -5.51
C VAL A 98 1.24 2.53 -4.15
N TRP A 99 1.98 1.95 -3.21
CA TRP A 99 2.27 2.61 -1.96
C TRP A 99 3.71 2.31 -1.53
N PHE A 100 4.28 3.21 -0.74
CA PHE A 100 5.66 3.14 -0.29
C PHE A 100 5.71 2.84 1.20
N ASP A 101 6.51 1.85 1.57
CA ASP A 101 6.86 1.61 2.97
C ASP A 101 8.17 2.35 3.28
N PRO A 102 8.11 3.48 4.01
CA PRO A 102 9.30 4.28 4.28
C PRO A 102 10.28 3.60 5.23
N ASN A 103 9.82 2.66 6.06
CA ASN A 103 10.66 1.95 7.01
C ASN A 103 11.52 0.90 6.31
N ARG A 104 10.96 0.24 5.30
CA ARG A 104 11.65 -0.81 4.51
C ARG A 104 12.24 -0.27 3.21
N GLY A 105 11.87 0.94 2.80
CA GLY A 105 12.26 1.49 1.50
C GLY A 105 11.68 0.69 0.33
N SER A 106 10.58 -0.02 0.53
CA SER A 106 9.97 -0.88 -0.47
C SER A 106 8.75 -0.25 -1.12
N VAL A 107 8.55 -0.55 -2.41
CA VAL A 107 7.34 -0.21 -3.16
C VAL A 107 6.44 -1.41 -3.18
N ASN A 108 5.22 -1.25 -2.74
CA ASN A 108 4.21 -2.28 -2.70
C ASN A 108 3.08 -1.95 -3.67
N LEU A 109 2.46 -2.99 -4.23
CA LEU A 109 1.36 -2.85 -5.17
C LEU A 109 0.05 -3.23 -4.50
N THR A 110 -0.96 -2.39 -4.65
CA THR A 110 -2.34 -2.77 -4.35
C THR A 110 -2.86 -3.75 -5.41
N LEU A 111 -4.05 -4.30 -5.21
CA LEU A 111 -4.67 -5.18 -6.20
C LEU A 111 -4.85 -4.47 -7.57
N SER A 112 -5.23 -3.18 -7.56
CA SER A 112 -5.33 -2.36 -8.77
C SER A 112 -3.97 -2.16 -9.44
N GLY A 113 -2.92 -1.89 -8.67
CA GLY A 113 -1.55 -1.76 -9.18
C GLY A 113 -1.02 -3.05 -9.79
N LYS A 114 -1.32 -4.21 -9.20
CA LYS A 114 -0.95 -5.52 -9.77
C LYS A 114 -1.66 -5.76 -11.11
N ARG A 115 -2.94 -5.40 -11.23
CA ARG A 115 -3.68 -5.51 -12.49
C ARG A 115 -3.11 -4.59 -13.57
N GLU A 116 -2.78 -3.35 -13.20
CA GLU A 116 -2.16 -2.40 -14.11
C GLU A 116 -0.78 -2.89 -14.57
N LEU A 117 0.04 -3.41 -13.66
CA LEU A 117 1.33 -4.01 -14.01
C LEU A 117 1.18 -5.21 -14.97
N ALA A 118 0.17 -6.06 -14.77
CA ALA A 118 -0.14 -7.15 -15.67
C ALA A 118 -0.49 -6.62 -17.07
N ARG A 119 -1.33 -5.58 -17.14
CA ARG A 119 -1.69 -4.90 -18.39
C ARG A 119 -0.47 -4.32 -19.11
N ILE A 120 0.43 -3.66 -18.38
CA ILE A 120 1.69 -3.12 -18.93
C ILE A 120 2.58 -4.23 -19.50
N LYS A 121 2.60 -5.40 -18.85
CA LYS A 121 3.31 -6.59 -19.33
C LYS A 121 2.60 -7.33 -20.49
N GLY A 122 1.48 -6.80 -20.98
CA GLY A 122 0.70 -7.42 -22.06
C GLY A 122 -0.09 -8.65 -21.62
N ILE A 123 -0.30 -8.84 -20.32
CA ILE A 123 -1.05 -9.97 -19.76
C ILE A 123 -2.51 -9.55 -19.60
N ASP A 124 -3.40 -10.14 -20.42
CA ASP A 124 -4.84 -9.93 -20.33
C ASP A 124 -5.42 -10.78 -19.20
N LEU A 125 -5.92 -10.15 -18.15
CA LEU A 125 -6.52 -10.80 -16.99
C LEU A 125 -8.05 -10.65 -17.03
N GLY A 126 -8.74 -11.77 -17.06
CA GLY A 126 -10.19 -11.81 -16.89
C GLY A 126 -10.63 -11.46 -15.47
N PRO A 127 -11.94 -11.35 -15.23
CA PRO A 127 -12.48 -11.17 -13.90
C PRO A 127 -12.21 -12.41 -13.03
N PRO A 128 -11.94 -12.22 -11.73
CA PRO A 128 -11.77 -13.33 -10.81
C PRO A 128 -13.09 -14.07 -10.61
N LYS A 129 -13.03 -15.39 -10.59
CA LYS A 129 -14.13 -16.27 -10.17
C LYS A 129 -13.76 -16.91 -8.85
N PHE A 130 -14.71 -16.99 -7.92
CA PHE A 130 -14.49 -17.53 -6.58
C PHE A 130 -15.30 -18.78 -6.34
N GLU A 131 -14.67 -19.73 -5.66
CA GLU A 131 -15.29 -20.93 -5.14
C GLU A 131 -14.95 -21.03 -3.65
N SER A 132 -15.99 -21.14 -2.78
CA SER A 132 -15.79 -21.35 -1.35
C SER A 132 -15.43 -22.80 -1.09
N LEU A 133 -14.39 -23.01 -0.30
CA LEU A 133 -13.87 -24.32 0.08
C LEU A 133 -13.85 -24.44 1.61
N THR A 134 -13.96 -25.67 2.09
CA THR A 134 -13.75 -25.98 3.51
C THR A 134 -12.91 -27.24 3.63
N ARG A 135 -12.07 -27.30 4.68
CA ARG A 135 -11.33 -28.52 5.05
C ARG A 135 -11.44 -28.77 6.55
N GLU A 136 -11.42 -30.03 6.94
CA GLU A 136 -11.43 -30.40 8.35
C GLU A 136 -10.09 -30.09 9.00
N TRP A 137 -10.10 -29.61 10.24
CA TRP A 137 -8.85 -29.32 10.96
C TRP A 137 -7.92 -30.53 11.09
N LYS A 138 -8.51 -31.75 11.19
CA LYS A 138 -7.75 -33.02 11.22
C LYS A 138 -6.96 -33.32 9.94
N ASP A 139 -7.38 -32.74 8.81
CA ASP A 139 -6.76 -32.95 7.50
C ASP A 139 -5.57 -32.00 7.27
N ILE A 140 -5.32 -31.09 8.20
CA ILE A 140 -4.20 -30.18 8.18
C ILE A 140 -3.02 -30.80 8.92
N ALA A 141 -1.94 -31.12 8.19
CA ALA A 141 -0.79 -31.85 8.74
C ALA A 141 -0.15 -31.16 9.96
N LYS A 142 -0.22 -29.81 10.02
CA LYS A 142 0.22 -29.02 11.16
C LYS A 142 -0.69 -27.79 11.27
N VAL A 143 -1.58 -27.82 12.28
CA VAL A 143 -2.40 -26.65 12.60
C VAL A 143 -1.47 -25.57 13.17
N SER A 144 -1.44 -24.40 12.51
CA SER A 144 -0.68 -23.24 12.98
C SER A 144 -1.27 -22.70 14.29
N GLU A 145 -0.52 -21.83 14.98
CA GLU A 145 -1.04 -21.10 16.15
C GLU A 145 -2.32 -20.34 15.79
N VAL A 146 -2.36 -19.74 14.60
CA VAL A 146 -3.54 -19.06 14.04
C VAL A 146 -4.70 -20.04 13.89
N GLY A 147 -4.46 -21.25 13.40
CA GLY A 147 -5.51 -22.27 13.30
C GLY A 147 -6.07 -22.66 14.67
N ALA A 148 -5.24 -22.76 15.69
CA ALA A 148 -5.66 -23.00 17.06
C ALA A 148 -6.50 -21.83 17.64
N GLU A 149 -6.13 -20.58 17.34
CA GLU A 149 -6.92 -19.39 17.70
C GLU A 149 -8.30 -19.40 17.02
N LEU A 150 -8.36 -19.74 15.73
CA LEU A 150 -9.60 -19.83 14.97
C LEU A 150 -10.54 -20.91 15.52
N GLN A 151 -10.02 -22.07 15.89
CA GLN A 151 -10.81 -23.12 16.55
C GLN A 151 -11.39 -22.63 17.89
N LYS A 152 -10.61 -21.93 18.70
CA LYS A 152 -11.07 -21.30 19.94
C LYS A 152 -12.13 -20.22 19.69
N ALA A 153 -12.03 -19.53 18.57
CA ALA A 153 -13.03 -18.53 18.13
C ALA A 153 -14.32 -19.15 17.55
N GLY A 154 -14.43 -20.49 17.51
CA GLY A 154 -15.65 -21.20 17.11
C GLY A 154 -15.67 -21.66 15.64
N TYR A 155 -14.58 -21.53 14.89
CA TYR A 155 -14.50 -22.09 13.54
C TYR A 155 -14.37 -23.61 13.61
N THR A 156 -15.41 -24.33 13.19
CA THR A 156 -15.45 -25.80 13.20
C THR A 156 -14.61 -26.41 12.07
N LYS A 157 -14.38 -25.66 10.99
CA LYS A 157 -13.59 -26.04 9.82
C LYS A 157 -12.73 -24.87 9.39
N ASP A 158 -11.64 -25.15 8.70
CA ASP A 158 -10.87 -24.12 8.00
C ASP A 158 -11.61 -23.72 6.72
N ILE A 159 -11.75 -22.43 6.50
CA ILE A 159 -12.44 -21.85 5.33
C ILE A 159 -11.40 -21.41 4.33
N GLY A 160 -11.64 -21.70 3.05
CA GLY A 160 -10.78 -21.25 1.95
C GLY A 160 -11.59 -20.64 0.82
N TYR A 161 -10.92 -19.81 0.03
CA TYR A 161 -11.45 -19.33 -1.23
C TYR A 161 -10.45 -19.63 -2.35
N LYS A 162 -10.93 -20.41 -3.35
CA LYS A 162 -10.22 -20.58 -4.60
C LYS A 162 -10.57 -19.41 -5.50
N CYS A 163 -9.56 -18.71 -5.97
CA CYS A 163 -9.68 -17.70 -7.02
C CYS A 163 -9.15 -18.30 -8.32
N SER A 164 -9.96 -18.26 -9.37
CA SER A 164 -9.58 -18.64 -10.74
C SER A 164 -9.63 -17.39 -11.62
N ILE A 165 -8.52 -17.06 -12.26
CA ILE A 165 -8.39 -15.91 -13.17
C ILE A 165 -7.99 -16.42 -14.54
N ARG A 166 -8.76 -16.05 -15.57
CA ARG A 166 -8.39 -16.30 -16.95
C ARG A 166 -7.21 -15.42 -17.35
N VAL A 167 -6.22 -16.02 -17.99
CA VAL A 167 -5.05 -15.34 -18.55
C VAL A 167 -5.08 -15.50 -20.07
N GLY A 168 -5.05 -14.39 -20.79
CA GLY A 168 -5.16 -14.38 -22.25
C GLY A 168 -6.58 -14.15 -22.75
N LYS A 169 -6.77 -14.34 -24.08
CA LYS A 169 -8.03 -14.02 -24.74
C LYS A 169 -9.19 -14.91 -24.29
N PRO A 170 -10.47 -14.42 -24.37
CA PRO A 170 -11.63 -15.17 -23.90
C PRO A 170 -11.78 -16.56 -24.51
N GLU A 171 -11.38 -16.75 -25.77
CA GLU A 171 -11.62 -17.97 -26.53
C GLU A 171 -10.66 -19.12 -26.20
N TYR A 172 -9.44 -18.79 -25.70
CA TYR A 172 -8.38 -19.80 -25.46
C TYR A 172 -7.44 -19.43 -24.32
N GLY A 173 -7.90 -18.56 -23.40
CA GLY A 173 -7.10 -18.21 -22.22
C GLY A 173 -7.00 -19.37 -21.24
N GLU A 174 -5.82 -19.55 -20.68
CA GLU A 174 -5.59 -20.47 -19.58
C GLU A 174 -6.15 -19.91 -18.27
N HIS A 175 -6.44 -20.80 -17.32
CA HIS A 175 -6.87 -20.39 -15.98
C HIS A 175 -5.72 -20.59 -15.00
N VAL A 176 -5.42 -19.54 -14.25
CA VAL A 176 -4.52 -19.57 -13.10
C VAL A 176 -5.36 -19.60 -11.84
N GLU A 177 -5.10 -20.54 -10.96
CA GLU A 177 -5.85 -20.75 -9.74
C GLU A 177 -4.95 -20.61 -8.51
N TYR A 178 -5.52 -20.06 -7.45
CA TYR A 178 -4.90 -20.03 -6.13
C TYR A 178 -5.95 -20.19 -5.05
N VAL A 179 -5.64 -20.94 -4.01
CA VAL A 179 -6.50 -21.14 -2.84
C VAL A 179 -5.87 -20.43 -1.65
N ALA A 180 -6.59 -19.49 -1.06
CA ALA A 180 -6.22 -18.86 0.21
C ALA A 180 -7.03 -19.50 1.34
N TRP A 181 -6.37 -20.00 2.38
CA TRP A 181 -6.98 -20.59 3.55
C TRP A 181 -6.93 -19.64 4.74
N LEU A 182 -8.00 -19.60 5.54
CA LEU A 182 -8.10 -18.70 6.70
C LEU A 182 -6.98 -18.95 7.70
N SER A 183 -6.65 -20.22 7.96
CA SER A 183 -5.54 -20.62 8.85
C SER A 183 -4.16 -20.14 8.39
N GLU A 184 -4.00 -19.82 7.11
CA GLU A 184 -2.72 -19.35 6.55
C GLU A 184 -2.61 -17.82 6.53
N TRP A 185 -3.74 -17.11 6.40
CA TRP A 185 -3.77 -15.68 6.13
C TRP A 185 -4.40 -14.83 7.22
N TYR A 186 -5.08 -15.44 8.20
CA TYR A 186 -5.76 -14.68 9.25
C TYR A 186 -4.76 -13.91 10.13
N VAL A 187 -5.06 -12.63 10.33
CA VAL A 187 -4.31 -11.75 11.22
C VAL A 187 -5.20 -11.35 12.39
N SER A 188 -4.98 -11.95 13.56
CA SER A 188 -5.84 -11.79 14.74
C SER A 188 -5.91 -10.36 15.28
N ARG A 189 -4.86 -9.56 15.06
CA ARG A 189 -4.80 -8.14 15.46
C ARG A 189 -5.55 -7.21 14.52
N SER A 190 -5.83 -7.64 13.29
CA SER A 190 -6.49 -6.79 12.29
C SER A 190 -8.01 -6.76 12.47
N PRO A 191 -8.62 -5.58 12.68
CA PRO A 191 -10.08 -5.44 12.76
C PRO A 191 -10.80 -5.93 11.49
N VAL A 192 -10.19 -5.73 10.32
CA VAL A 192 -10.79 -6.13 9.03
C VAL A 192 -10.87 -7.65 8.91
N TRP A 193 -9.83 -8.37 9.33
CA TRP A 193 -9.87 -9.83 9.36
C TRP A 193 -10.93 -10.39 10.31
N LYS A 194 -11.20 -9.70 11.43
CA LYS A 194 -12.26 -10.09 12.37
C LYS A 194 -13.67 -9.86 11.84
N THR A 195 -13.86 -8.80 11.07
CA THR A 195 -15.19 -8.38 10.62
C THR A 195 -15.56 -8.89 9.23
N LYS A 196 -14.56 -9.09 8.35
CA LYS A 196 -14.76 -9.44 6.93
C LYS A 196 -13.73 -10.47 6.44
N PRO A 197 -13.61 -11.64 7.12
CA PRO A 197 -12.57 -12.64 6.78
C PRO A 197 -12.71 -13.17 5.36
N GLU A 198 -13.93 -13.39 4.87
CA GLU A 198 -14.17 -13.88 3.50
C GLU A 198 -13.68 -12.90 2.44
N HIS A 199 -13.99 -11.62 2.61
CA HIS A 199 -13.52 -10.57 1.70
C HIS A 199 -11.98 -10.50 1.66
N MET A 200 -11.34 -10.63 2.83
CA MET A 200 -9.89 -10.65 2.91
C MET A 200 -9.29 -11.88 2.22
N LEU A 201 -9.89 -13.06 2.40
CA LEU A 201 -9.45 -14.27 1.70
C LEU A 201 -9.59 -14.16 0.19
N GLN A 202 -10.73 -13.63 -0.31
CA GLN A 202 -10.93 -13.39 -1.74
C GLN A 202 -9.88 -12.42 -2.28
N THR A 203 -9.57 -11.35 -1.54
CA THR A 203 -8.52 -10.40 -1.91
C THR A 203 -7.17 -11.09 -2.00
N ARG A 204 -6.78 -11.89 -0.99
CA ARG A 204 -5.51 -12.62 -0.98
C ARG A 204 -5.42 -13.66 -2.09
N ALA A 205 -6.49 -14.42 -2.30
CA ALA A 205 -6.53 -15.39 -3.39
C ALA A 205 -6.34 -14.70 -4.75
N THR A 206 -6.99 -13.55 -4.96
CA THR A 206 -6.86 -12.76 -6.19
C THR A 206 -5.44 -12.21 -6.37
N GLU A 207 -4.86 -11.64 -5.33
CA GLU A 207 -3.49 -11.10 -5.36
C GLU A 207 -2.46 -12.17 -5.74
N LYS A 208 -2.57 -13.35 -5.16
CA LYS A 208 -1.66 -14.47 -5.43
C LYS A 208 -1.89 -15.05 -6.83
N ALA A 209 -3.15 -15.21 -7.25
CA ALA A 209 -3.46 -15.68 -8.61
C ALA A 209 -2.89 -14.72 -9.68
N ILE A 210 -3.01 -13.39 -9.49
CA ILE A 210 -2.40 -12.41 -10.40
C ILE A 210 -0.88 -12.50 -10.37
N SER A 211 -0.26 -12.65 -9.21
CA SER A 211 1.19 -12.80 -9.10
C SER A 211 1.70 -14.07 -9.83
N LEU A 212 0.97 -15.18 -9.72
CA LEU A 212 1.27 -16.39 -10.46
C LEU A 212 1.14 -16.18 -11.98
N ALA A 213 0.05 -15.53 -12.41
CA ALA A 213 -0.19 -15.20 -13.82
C ALA A 213 0.93 -14.34 -14.43
N MET A 214 1.53 -13.46 -13.64
CA MET A 214 2.66 -12.62 -14.07
C MET A 214 4.01 -13.35 -14.05
N GLY A 215 4.07 -14.62 -13.63
CA GLY A 215 5.34 -15.33 -13.43
C GLY A 215 6.21 -14.75 -12.30
N THR A 216 5.69 -13.79 -11.56
CA THR A 216 6.34 -13.29 -10.36
C THR A 216 6.01 -14.26 -9.23
N GLY A 217 6.86 -15.26 -9.03
CA GLY A 217 6.71 -16.20 -7.94
C GLY A 217 6.51 -15.49 -6.60
N ALA A 218 5.98 -16.21 -5.63
CA ALA A 218 5.59 -15.71 -4.29
C ALA A 218 6.68 -14.94 -3.50
N SER A 219 7.89 -14.84 -4.03
CA SER A 219 9.06 -14.28 -3.34
C SER A 219 9.35 -12.80 -3.62
N ALA A 220 8.58 -12.10 -4.44
CA ALA A 220 8.89 -10.71 -4.81
C ALA A 220 8.22 -9.64 -3.94
N MET A 221 7.35 -10.02 -3.02
CA MET A 221 6.72 -9.09 -2.08
C MET A 221 6.79 -9.64 -0.66
N PRO A 222 7.24 -8.85 0.31
CA PRO A 222 7.14 -9.24 1.71
C PRO A 222 5.66 -9.50 2.02
N ASP A 223 5.38 -10.67 2.56
CA ASP A 223 4.04 -10.98 3.06
C ASP A 223 3.72 -10.00 4.21
N GLU A 224 2.45 -9.61 4.31
CA GLU A 224 1.96 -8.79 5.43
C GLU A 224 2.25 -9.43 6.82
N LYS A 225 2.56 -10.73 6.85
CA LYS A 225 3.05 -11.43 8.04
C LYS A 225 4.41 -10.91 8.53
N ASP A 226 5.21 -10.31 7.64
CA ASP A 226 6.48 -9.68 7.99
C ASP A 226 6.33 -8.24 8.51
N LEU A 227 5.10 -7.71 8.53
CA LEU A 227 4.79 -6.36 9.01
C LEU A 227 4.53 -6.29 10.53
N ASP A 228 4.53 -7.43 11.23
CA ASP A 228 4.30 -7.53 12.67
C ASP A 228 5.62 -7.52 13.47
N VAL A 229 6.48 -6.49 13.29
CA VAL A 229 7.59 -6.19 14.21
C VAL A 229 7.42 -4.79 14.77
#